data_49660e39f1b3a26e13813d68ad46a59e
#
_entry.id   49660e39f1b3a26e13813d68ad46a59e
#
_cell.length_a   1.000
_cell.length_b   1.000
_cell.length_c   1.000
_cell.angle_alpha   90.00
_cell.angle_beta   90.00
_cell.angle_gamma   90.00
#
_symmetry.space_group_name_H-M   'P 1'
#
loop_
_entity.id
_entity.type
_entity.pdbx_description
1 polymer ?
#
loop_
_entity_poly.entity_id
_entity_poly.type
_entity_poly.pdbx_seq_one_letter_code
_entity_poly.pdbx_strand_id
1 'polypeptide(L)' 'GLGDVYKRQIVEKFDGGPVGIETLAASIGEDSGTLEDVYEPYLIQNDYINRTPRGRVATKKAYDNLGIELRE' A
#
# COMPACT_ATOMS: atom_id res chain seq x y z
N GLY A 1 0.56 -1.96 13.08
CA GLY A 1 1.15 -3.20 12.58
C GLY A 1 1.82 -3.01 11.24
N LEU A 2 2.34 -4.08 10.69
CA LEU A 2 3.07 -4.04 9.43
C LEU A 2 2.19 -3.62 8.25
N GLY A 3 0.91 -4.00 8.28
CA GLY A 3 -0.03 -3.57 7.26
C GLY A 3 -0.23 -2.06 7.26
N ASP A 4 -0.17 -1.43 8.41
CA ASP A 4 -0.29 0.01 8.52
C ASP A 4 0.91 0.72 7.92
N VAL A 5 2.11 0.18 8.11
CA VAL A 5 3.32 0.72 7.51
C VAL A 5 3.20 0.70 5.99
N TYR A 6 2.74 -0.41 5.44
CA TYR A 6 2.55 -0.59 4.01
C TYR A 6 1.55 0.43 3.46
N LYS A 7 0.35 0.50 4.06
CA LYS A 7 -0.68 1.43 3.61
C LYS A 7 -0.22 2.88 3.71
N ARG A 8 0.37 3.23 4.84
CA ARG A 8 0.83 4.59 5.10
C ARG A 8 1.91 5.02 4.11
N GLN A 9 2.79 4.09 3.75
CA GLN A 9 3.84 4.39 2.79
C GLN A 9 3.26 4.76 1.42
N ILE A 10 2.28 3.99 0.94
CA ILE A 10 1.64 4.30 -0.33
C ILE A 10 0.93 5.64 -0.26
N VAL A 11 0.17 5.87 0.81
CA VAL A 11 -0.66 7.07 0.93
C VAL A 11 0.19 8.32 1.12
N GLU A 12 1.15 8.29 2.05
CA GLU A 12 1.89 9.48 2.42
C GLU A 12 3.07 9.77 1.51
N LYS A 13 3.83 8.73 1.13
CA LYS A 13 5.05 8.94 0.35
C LYS A 13 4.81 8.92 -1.16
N PHE A 14 3.85 8.14 -1.61
CA PHE A 14 3.57 7.97 -3.04
C PHE A 14 2.21 8.53 -3.44
N ASP A 15 1.61 9.30 -2.56
CA ASP A 15 0.36 10.02 -2.83
C ASP A 15 -0.79 9.09 -3.30
N GLY A 16 -0.84 7.90 -2.73
CA GLY A 16 -1.85 6.90 -3.08
C GLY A 16 -1.45 5.95 -4.19
N GLY A 17 -0.30 6.16 -4.77
CA GLY A 17 0.20 5.34 -5.87
C GLY A 17 -0.26 5.86 -7.23
N PRO A 18 -0.01 5.11 -8.31
CA PRO A 18 0.54 3.75 -8.33
C PRO A 18 2.04 3.69 -8.03
N VAL A 19 2.46 2.66 -7.32
CA VAL A 19 3.86 2.44 -6.98
C VAL A 19 4.20 0.97 -7.16
N GLY A 20 5.33 0.69 -7.82
CA GLY A 20 5.77 -0.68 -8.04
C GLY A 20 6.17 -1.35 -6.74
N ILE A 21 5.98 -2.67 -6.67
CA ILE A 21 6.28 -3.44 -5.46
C ILE A 21 7.76 -3.33 -5.07
N GLU A 22 8.66 -3.30 -6.05
CA GLU A 22 10.09 -3.19 -5.78
C GLU A 22 10.45 -1.85 -5.13
N THR A 23 9.87 -0.77 -5.65
CA THR A 23 10.07 0.57 -5.11
C THR A 23 9.50 0.66 -3.70
N LEU A 24 8.30 0.11 -3.52
CA LEU A 24 7.65 0.11 -2.22
C LEU A 24 8.45 -0.69 -1.19
N ALA A 25 8.94 -1.86 -1.59
CA ALA A 25 9.75 -2.71 -0.72
C ALA A 25 11.01 -1.98 -0.27
N ALA A 26 11.68 -1.31 -1.21
CA ALA A 26 12.90 -0.54 -0.88
C ALA A 26 12.59 0.58 0.10
N SER A 27 11.45 1.26 -0.06
CA SER A 27 11.10 2.39 0.81
C SER A 27 10.73 1.94 2.22
N ILE A 28 10.20 0.73 2.36
CA ILE A 28 9.82 0.16 3.66
C ILE A 28 11.02 -0.54 4.33
N GLY A 29 12.00 -0.96 3.52
CA GLY A 29 13.12 -1.75 4.01
C GLY A 29 12.77 -3.21 4.17
N GLU A 30 11.86 -3.71 3.32
CA GLU A 30 11.39 -5.08 3.38
C GLU A 30 11.58 -5.76 2.02
N ASP A 31 11.58 -7.09 2.02
CA ASP A 31 11.69 -7.87 0.79
C ASP A 31 10.38 -7.84 0.01
N SER A 32 10.45 -7.66 -1.31
CA SER A 32 9.26 -7.60 -2.14
C SER A 32 8.45 -8.90 -2.10
N GLY A 33 9.12 -10.05 -2.02
CA GLY A 33 8.44 -11.33 -1.89
C GLY A 33 7.64 -11.42 -0.60
N THR A 34 8.19 -10.90 0.49
CA THR A 34 7.50 -10.86 1.77
C THR A 34 6.27 -9.97 1.69
N LEU A 35 6.37 -8.83 1.03
CA LEU A 35 5.21 -7.95 0.85
C LEU A 35 4.11 -8.66 0.07
N GLU A 36 4.47 -9.34 -1.01
CA GLU A 36 3.49 -10.04 -1.84
C GLU A 36 2.86 -11.23 -1.14
N ASP A 37 3.64 -11.97 -0.37
CA ASP A 37 3.19 -13.23 0.22
C ASP A 37 2.52 -13.06 1.58
N VAL A 38 2.94 -12.06 2.34
CA VAL A 38 2.48 -11.89 3.73
C VAL A 38 1.52 -10.70 3.88
N TYR A 39 1.90 -9.54 3.35
CA TYR A 39 1.14 -8.31 3.58
C TYR A 39 0.01 -8.09 2.58
N GLU A 40 0.30 -8.26 1.30
CA GLU A 40 -0.69 -7.96 0.25
C GLU A 40 -1.96 -8.81 0.32
N PRO A 41 -1.87 -10.12 0.60
CA PRO A 41 -3.10 -10.91 0.69
C PRO A 41 -4.07 -10.35 1.72
N TYR A 42 -3.58 -9.94 2.87
CA TYR A 42 -4.40 -9.33 3.92
C TYR A 42 -4.97 -7.98 3.44
N LEU A 43 -4.11 -7.14 2.86
CA LEU A 43 -4.51 -5.80 2.46
C LEU A 43 -5.50 -5.81 1.29
N ILE A 44 -5.32 -6.74 0.35
CA ILE A 44 -6.23 -6.88 -0.79
C ILE A 44 -7.56 -7.45 -0.30
N GLN A 45 -7.52 -8.45 0.57
CA GLN A 45 -8.73 -9.07 1.11
C GLN A 45 -9.59 -8.06 1.87
N ASN A 46 -8.96 -7.11 2.55
CA ASN A 46 -9.65 -6.08 3.31
C ASN A 46 -9.91 -4.81 2.49
N ASP A 47 -9.61 -4.86 1.19
CA ASP A 47 -9.87 -3.76 0.25
C ASP A 47 -9.11 -2.48 0.57
N TYR A 48 -7.91 -2.62 1.13
CA TYR A 48 -7.07 -1.47 1.43
C TYR A 48 -6.18 -1.07 0.26
N ILE A 49 -5.80 -2.03 -0.58
CA ILE A 49 -4.97 -1.76 -1.76
C ILE A 49 -5.52 -2.50 -2.97
N ASN A 50 -5.16 -2.02 -4.16
CA ASN A 50 -5.48 -2.69 -5.42
C ASN A 50 -4.20 -2.84 -6.24
N ARG A 51 -4.14 -3.91 -7.02
CA ARG A 51 -3.07 -4.11 -8.00
C ARG A 51 -3.53 -3.56 -9.34
N THR A 52 -2.69 -2.75 -9.95
CA THR A 52 -2.94 -2.22 -11.29
C THR A 52 -1.75 -2.52 -12.18
N PRO A 53 -1.89 -2.40 -13.53
CA PRO A 53 -0.75 -2.57 -14.43
C PRO A 53 0.40 -1.61 -14.14
N ARG A 54 0.12 -0.49 -13.47
CA ARG A 54 1.14 0.51 -13.12
C ARG A 54 1.77 0.27 -11.75
N GLY A 55 1.15 -0.56 -10.92
CA GLY A 55 1.65 -0.83 -9.58
C GLY A 55 0.52 -0.89 -8.57
N ARG A 56 0.86 -0.72 -7.31
CA ARG A 56 -0.10 -0.79 -6.21
C ARG A 56 -0.65 0.58 -5.90
N VAL A 57 -1.96 0.64 -5.65
CA VAL A 57 -2.64 1.89 -5.28
C VAL A 57 -3.40 1.68 -3.97
N ALA A 58 -3.48 2.73 -3.16
CA ALA A 58 -4.29 2.70 -1.95
C ALA A 58 -5.73 3.03 -2.31
N THR A 59 -6.67 2.41 -1.59
CA THR A 59 -8.09 2.66 -1.79
C THR A 59 -8.56 3.76 -0.85
N LYS A 60 -9.78 4.27 -1.10
CA LYS A 60 -10.40 5.22 -0.18
C LYS A 60 -10.50 4.63 1.23
N LYS A 61 -10.78 3.33 1.32
CA LYS A 61 -10.89 2.65 2.60
C LYS A 61 -9.57 2.71 3.38
N ALA A 62 -8.44 2.63 2.68
CA ALA A 62 -7.13 2.76 3.32
C ALA A 62 -6.93 4.17 3.88
N TYR A 63 -7.33 5.20 3.13
CA TYR A 63 -7.27 6.57 3.61
C TYR A 63 -8.13 6.75 4.86
N ASP A 64 -9.36 6.25 4.83
CA ASP A 64 -10.27 6.34 5.97
C ASP A 64 -9.71 5.62 7.19
N ASN A 65 -9.13 4.44 6.98
CA ASN A 65 -8.55 3.63 8.05
C ASN A 65 -7.38 4.35 8.72
N LEU A 66 -6.58 5.08 7.95
CA LEU A 66 -5.43 5.81 8.46
C LEU A 66 -5.79 7.19 9.00
N GLY A 67 -7.02 7.63 8.79
CA GLY A 67 -7.45 8.95 9.21
C GLY A 67 -6.86 10.06 8.35
N ILE A 68 -6.54 9.76 7.11
CA ILE A 68 -5.94 10.70 6.15
C ILE A 68 -6.97 11.06 5.11
N GLU A 69 -7.10 12.36 4.83
CA GLU A 69 -8.05 12.83 3.83
C GLU A 69 -7.58 12.50 2.43
N LEU A 70 -8.49 11.95 1.61
CA LEU A 70 -8.20 11.64 0.23
C LEU A 70 -8.09 12.92 -0.59
N ARG A 71 -6.99 13.06 -1.30
CA ARG A 71 -6.80 14.17 -2.23
C ARG A 71 -7.31 13.76 -3.60
N GLU A 72 -8.02 14.64 -4.24
CA GLU A 72 -8.51 14.47 -5.59
C GLU A 72 -7.76 15.37 -6.57
#